data_702d4e740d22874623cbce3fd718cc25
#
_entry.id   702d4e740d22874623cbce3fd718cc25
#
_cell.length_a   1.000
_cell.length_b   1.000
_cell.length_c   1.000
_cell.angle_alpha   90.00
_cell.angle_beta   90.00
_cell.angle_gamma   90.00
#
_symmetry.space_group_name_H-M   'P 1'
#
loop_
_entity.id
_entity.type
_entity.pdbx_description
1 polymer ?
#
loop_
_entity_poly.entity_id
_entity_poly.type
_entity_poly.pdbx_seq_one_letter_code
_entity_poly.pdbx_strand_id
1 'polypeptide(L)'
;MCIRDSCKAGYYNLCEKLGFHGLMGGGGGFSEYTTFPARFVHKIPDSLSYEKAALVEPMSVAYHSLEVGHFEKGQTAIVAGAGPIGLATIECLKALGAAQVIVVQRKSVRQEYAKQSGADTVLDPNEVDVVAEIKKLTGGVGADIAFETTGSEQCFHLALNSIRFSGTLVVTSIWEKQVTLDPNTLVMGEKYVVGSICYCNDFPKVIEMLADGSIPAKGYITKKVYIDDIEKEGFGALTGPEKKSQVKIIVTPDKNLL
;
A
#
# COMPACT_ATOMS: atom_id res chain seq x y z
N MET A 1 16.16 -10.24 20.53
CA MET A 1 16.75 -10.43 19.20
C MET A 1 16.25 -11.76 18.65
N CYS A 2 15.61 -11.75 17.51
CA CYS A 2 15.09 -12.97 16.91
C CYS A 2 16.25 -13.76 16.29
N ILE A 3 16.43 -15.01 16.73
CA ILE A 3 17.46 -15.92 16.23
C ILE A 3 16.79 -17.17 15.63
N ARG A 4 15.56 -17.02 15.16
CA ARG A 4 14.76 -18.11 14.62
C ARG A 4 14.94 -18.25 13.11
N ASP A 5 14.40 -19.31 12.54
CA ASP A 5 14.62 -19.72 11.17
C ASP A 5 14.29 -18.64 10.15
N SER A 6 13.14 -17.94 10.27
CA SER A 6 12.78 -16.83 9.40
C SER A 6 13.76 -15.66 9.48
N CYS A 7 14.22 -15.28 10.67
CA CYS A 7 15.21 -14.20 10.82
C CYS A 7 16.58 -14.58 10.27
N LYS A 8 16.99 -15.85 10.42
CA LYS A 8 18.26 -16.37 9.85
C LYS A 8 18.18 -16.45 8.32
N ALA A 9 16.99 -16.74 7.78
CA ALA A 9 16.75 -16.75 6.35
C ALA A 9 16.59 -15.35 5.75
N GLY A 10 16.63 -14.27 6.59
CA GLY A 10 16.50 -12.89 6.14
C GLY A 10 15.07 -12.33 6.21
N TYR A 11 14.06 -13.15 6.46
CA TYR A 11 12.64 -12.75 6.53
C TYR A 11 12.25 -12.26 7.92
N TYR A 12 12.81 -11.14 8.37
CA TYR A 12 12.56 -10.61 9.71
C TYR A 12 11.12 -10.10 9.89
N ASN A 13 10.43 -9.72 8.80
CA ASN A 13 9.00 -9.39 8.80
C ASN A 13 8.09 -10.58 9.16
N LEU A 14 8.58 -11.82 9.02
CA LEU A 14 7.88 -13.05 9.38
C LEU A 14 8.31 -13.58 10.74
N CYS A 15 8.84 -12.72 11.60
CA CYS A 15 9.24 -13.10 12.95
C CYS A 15 8.02 -13.45 13.80
N GLU A 16 8.05 -14.59 14.51
CA GLU A 16 6.98 -14.97 15.45
C GLU A 16 6.77 -13.97 16.60
N LYS A 17 7.80 -13.15 16.87
CA LYS A 17 7.76 -12.04 17.84
C LYS A 17 7.80 -10.70 17.11
N LEU A 18 7.14 -10.62 15.97
CA LEU A 18 7.04 -9.36 15.23
C LEU A 18 6.46 -8.28 16.14
N GLY A 19 7.13 -7.15 16.17
CA GLY A 19 6.70 -5.98 16.92
C GLY A 19 6.91 -4.72 16.09
N PHE A 20 6.06 -3.74 16.33
CA PHE A 20 6.11 -2.47 15.63
C PHE A 20 6.60 -1.39 16.59
N HIS A 21 7.64 -0.69 16.18
CA HIS A 21 8.19 0.43 16.93
C HIS A 21 7.15 1.54 17.07
N GLY A 22 6.91 1.96 18.30
CA GLY A 22 5.88 2.96 18.61
C GLY A 22 4.46 2.41 18.85
N LEU A 23 4.17 1.15 18.47
CA LEU A 23 2.87 0.51 18.75
C LEU A 23 2.92 -0.45 19.95
N MET A 24 4.09 -1.05 20.22
CA MET A 24 4.27 -2.04 21.29
C MET A 24 5.15 -1.52 22.44
N GLY A 25 5.18 -0.21 22.62
CA GLY A 25 5.98 0.47 23.65
C GLY A 25 7.39 0.83 23.17
N GLY A 26 8.16 1.50 24.04
CA GLY A 26 9.56 1.83 23.76
C GLY A 26 9.83 3.07 22.92
N GLY A 27 8.89 4.01 22.85
CA GLY A 27 9.00 5.22 22.03
C GLY A 27 8.46 5.03 20.62
N GLY A 28 8.63 6.03 19.77
CA GLY A 28 8.13 6.02 18.38
C GLY A 28 8.38 7.36 17.71
N GLY A 29 7.74 7.60 16.56
CA GLY A 29 7.92 8.82 15.78
C GLY A 29 7.41 10.11 16.42
N PHE A 30 6.61 10.02 17.50
CA PHE A 30 6.12 11.16 18.28
C PHE A 30 6.88 11.39 19.58
N SER A 31 7.99 10.68 19.79
CA SER A 31 8.88 10.85 20.95
C SER A 31 10.00 11.83 20.61
N GLU A 32 10.42 12.66 21.59
CA GLU A 32 11.62 13.50 21.44
C GLU A 32 12.89 12.68 21.23
N TYR A 33 12.95 11.51 21.87
CA TYR A 33 14.05 10.55 21.77
C TYR A 33 13.52 9.13 21.63
N THR A 34 14.20 8.35 20.83
CA THR A 34 13.89 6.93 20.67
C THR A 34 15.17 6.12 20.46
N THR A 35 15.12 4.83 20.76
CA THR A 35 16.22 3.90 20.49
C THR A 35 15.75 2.83 19.51
N PHE A 36 16.57 2.56 18.51
CA PHE A 36 16.28 1.53 17.51
C PHE A 36 17.54 0.77 17.12
N PRO A 37 17.47 -0.53 16.77
CA PRO A 37 18.65 -1.26 16.34
C PRO A 37 19.24 -0.67 15.08
N ALA A 38 20.54 -0.31 15.12
CA ALA A 38 21.22 0.42 14.04
C ALA A 38 21.09 -0.25 12.66
N ARG A 39 20.99 -1.58 12.60
CA ARG A 39 20.82 -2.32 11.34
C ARG A 39 19.52 -2.03 10.60
N PHE A 40 18.52 -1.43 11.27
CA PHE A 40 17.23 -1.03 10.67
C PHE A 40 17.11 0.48 10.49
N VAL A 41 18.21 1.23 10.75
CA VAL A 41 18.24 2.67 10.55
C VAL A 41 18.94 2.95 9.21
N HIS A 42 18.23 3.67 8.34
CA HIS A 42 18.73 4.01 7.01
C HIS A 42 18.93 5.52 6.91
N LYS A 43 20.11 5.94 6.44
CA LYS A 43 20.38 7.35 6.16
C LYS A 43 19.61 7.73 4.89
N ILE A 44 18.85 8.82 4.96
CA ILE A 44 18.22 9.43 3.79
C ILE A 44 19.21 10.40 3.11
N PRO A 45 19.20 10.52 1.77
CA PRO A 45 20.03 11.52 1.08
C PRO A 45 19.48 12.93 1.32
N ASP A 46 20.34 13.94 1.25
CA ASP A 46 19.98 15.34 1.48
C ASP A 46 18.95 15.88 0.46
N SER A 47 18.84 15.22 -0.70
CA SER A 47 17.82 15.52 -1.72
C SER A 47 16.41 15.06 -1.36
N LEU A 48 16.23 14.16 -0.39
CA LEU A 48 14.93 13.65 0.02
C LEU A 48 14.39 14.46 1.21
N SER A 49 13.30 15.19 1.00
CA SER A 49 12.64 15.94 2.08
C SER A 49 12.12 15.03 3.18
N TYR A 50 12.05 15.51 4.40
CA TYR A 50 11.46 14.77 5.54
C TYR A 50 10.01 14.35 5.29
N GLU A 51 9.23 15.17 4.57
CA GLU A 51 7.86 14.84 4.18
C GLU A 51 7.80 13.57 3.31
N LYS A 52 8.65 13.49 2.30
CA LYS A 52 8.75 12.29 1.45
C LYS A 52 9.37 11.13 2.21
N ALA A 53 10.37 11.40 3.06
CA ALA A 53 10.96 10.37 3.91
C ALA A 53 9.96 9.72 4.87
N ALA A 54 8.98 10.47 5.37
CA ALA A 54 7.88 9.91 6.17
C ALA A 54 6.97 8.94 5.40
N LEU A 55 7.06 8.90 4.08
CA LEU A 55 6.34 7.96 3.23
C LEU A 55 7.13 6.68 2.93
N VAL A 56 8.41 6.60 3.28
CA VAL A 56 9.24 5.41 3.02
C VAL A 56 8.62 4.15 3.59
N GLU A 57 8.10 4.21 4.82
CA GLU A 57 7.48 3.05 5.46
C GLU A 57 6.25 2.54 4.70
N PRO A 58 5.17 3.34 4.48
CA PRO A 58 4.00 2.84 3.75
C PRO A 58 4.30 2.50 2.28
N MET A 59 5.24 3.17 1.64
CA MET A 59 5.71 2.81 0.30
C MET A 59 6.44 1.46 0.30
N SER A 60 7.19 1.15 1.36
CA SER A 60 7.86 -0.14 1.48
C SER A 60 6.87 -1.29 1.67
N VAL A 61 5.74 -1.05 2.35
CA VAL A 61 4.64 -2.05 2.41
C VAL A 61 4.10 -2.34 1.01
N ALA A 62 3.86 -1.29 0.22
CA ALA A 62 3.39 -1.43 -1.15
C ALA A 62 4.43 -2.13 -2.04
N TYR A 63 5.68 -1.65 -2.01
CA TYR A 63 6.78 -2.24 -2.79
C TYR A 63 6.97 -3.72 -2.47
N HIS A 64 7.00 -4.08 -1.18
CA HIS A 64 7.10 -5.48 -0.74
C HIS A 64 5.95 -6.34 -1.27
N SER A 65 4.73 -5.80 -1.34
CA SER A 65 3.60 -6.54 -1.89
C SER A 65 3.77 -6.87 -3.37
N LEU A 66 4.45 -6.00 -4.15
CA LEU A 66 4.80 -6.28 -5.54
C LEU A 66 5.86 -7.38 -5.64
N GLU A 67 6.87 -7.37 -4.76
CA GLU A 67 7.91 -8.42 -4.68
C GLU A 67 7.28 -9.78 -4.35
N VAL A 68 6.42 -9.84 -3.30
CA VAL A 68 5.71 -11.06 -2.89
C VAL A 68 4.78 -11.57 -3.98
N GLY A 69 4.15 -10.67 -4.72
CA GLY A 69 3.27 -11.00 -5.86
C GLY A 69 4.03 -11.36 -7.13
N HIS A 70 5.36 -11.28 -7.12
CA HIS A 70 6.20 -11.48 -8.31
C HIS A 70 5.76 -10.62 -9.49
N PHE A 71 5.47 -9.32 -9.21
CA PHE A 71 5.10 -8.39 -10.26
C PHE A 71 6.22 -8.21 -11.28
N GLU A 72 5.86 -8.26 -12.55
CA GLU A 72 6.78 -8.07 -13.67
C GLU A 72 6.40 -6.85 -14.50
N LYS A 73 7.41 -6.15 -15.01
CA LYS A 73 7.21 -5.02 -15.93
C LYS A 73 6.38 -5.44 -17.14
N GLY A 74 5.42 -4.60 -17.49
CA GLY A 74 4.52 -4.85 -18.63
C GLY A 74 3.22 -5.55 -18.28
N GLN A 75 3.05 -6.01 -17.05
CA GLN A 75 1.80 -6.61 -16.58
C GLN A 75 0.69 -5.55 -16.40
N THR A 76 -0.56 -6.01 -16.56
CA THR A 76 -1.76 -5.28 -16.15
C THR A 76 -2.09 -5.61 -14.71
N ALA A 77 -2.22 -4.58 -13.89
CA ALA A 77 -2.48 -4.71 -12.45
C ALA A 77 -3.82 -4.09 -12.04
N ILE A 78 -4.49 -4.72 -11.07
CA ILE A 78 -5.65 -4.18 -10.37
C ILE A 78 -5.23 -3.75 -8.97
N VAL A 79 -5.71 -2.58 -8.53
CA VAL A 79 -5.61 -2.16 -7.13
C VAL A 79 -7.02 -1.97 -6.58
N ALA A 80 -7.42 -2.81 -5.66
CA ALA A 80 -8.70 -2.71 -4.96
C ALA A 80 -8.55 -1.81 -3.73
N GLY A 81 -9.07 -0.59 -3.84
CA GLY A 81 -8.99 0.48 -2.85
C GLY A 81 -7.95 1.54 -3.18
N ALA A 82 -8.30 2.82 -2.94
CA ALA A 82 -7.42 3.97 -3.04
C ALA A 82 -7.22 4.63 -1.67
N GLY A 83 -6.93 3.81 -0.67
CA GLY A 83 -6.41 4.24 0.64
C GLY A 83 -4.89 4.50 0.56
N PRO A 84 -4.23 4.84 1.68
CA PRO A 84 -2.79 5.11 1.69
C PRO A 84 -1.95 4.01 1.03
N ILE A 85 -2.23 2.74 1.36
CA ILE A 85 -1.49 1.60 0.76
C ILE A 85 -1.86 1.41 -0.72
N GLY A 86 -3.14 1.56 -1.09
CA GLY A 86 -3.55 1.45 -2.50
C GLY A 86 -2.89 2.51 -3.38
N LEU A 87 -2.82 3.76 -2.93
CA LEU A 87 -2.13 4.84 -3.66
C LEU A 87 -0.63 4.55 -3.80
N ALA A 88 0.02 4.06 -2.71
CA ALA A 88 1.41 3.62 -2.75
C ALA A 88 1.63 2.49 -3.76
N THR A 89 0.72 1.51 -3.78
CA THR A 89 0.78 0.39 -4.72
C THR A 89 0.67 0.89 -6.17
N ILE A 90 -0.22 1.85 -6.46
CA ILE A 90 -0.35 2.45 -7.80
C ILE A 90 0.97 3.10 -8.22
N GLU A 91 1.57 3.93 -7.37
CA GLU A 91 2.83 4.61 -7.68
C GLU A 91 4.00 3.63 -7.86
N CYS A 92 4.11 2.61 -7.02
CA CYS A 92 5.11 1.55 -7.17
C CYS A 92 4.93 0.77 -8.49
N LEU A 93 3.70 0.39 -8.85
CA LEU A 93 3.39 -0.28 -10.10
C LEU A 93 3.79 0.55 -11.32
N LYS A 94 3.47 1.85 -11.32
CA LYS A 94 3.85 2.75 -12.41
C LYS A 94 5.35 2.94 -12.49
N ALA A 95 6.04 3.10 -11.36
CA ALA A 95 7.49 3.23 -11.29
C ALA A 95 8.22 1.97 -11.80
N LEU A 96 7.66 0.78 -11.54
CA LEU A 96 8.20 -0.49 -12.00
C LEU A 96 7.71 -0.90 -13.41
N GLY A 97 6.92 -0.05 -14.06
CA GLY A 97 6.57 -0.20 -15.48
C GLY A 97 5.37 -1.11 -15.75
N ALA A 98 4.34 -1.08 -14.90
CA ALA A 98 3.06 -1.69 -15.23
C ALA A 98 2.52 -1.13 -16.57
N ALA A 99 2.05 -2.01 -17.44
CA ALA A 99 1.44 -1.60 -18.71
C ALA A 99 0.12 -0.87 -18.47
N GLN A 100 -0.66 -1.35 -17.52
CA GLN A 100 -1.94 -0.76 -17.15
C GLN A 100 -2.19 -0.94 -15.65
N VAL A 101 -2.68 0.10 -14.98
CA VAL A 101 -3.12 0.06 -13.58
C VAL A 101 -4.60 0.43 -13.51
N ILE A 102 -5.44 -0.54 -13.15
CA ILE A 102 -6.89 -0.39 -13.01
C ILE A 102 -7.21 -0.33 -11.51
N VAL A 103 -7.87 0.73 -11.08
CA VAL A 103 -8.20 0.93 -9.67
C VAL A 103 -9.69 0.74 -9.43
N VAL A 104 -10.04 0.00 -8.40
CA VAL A 104 -11.44 -0.16 -7.96
C VAL A 104 -11.65 0.70 -6.73
N GLN A 105 -12.42 1.77 -6.88
CA GLN A 105 -12.67 2.73 -5.80
C GLN A 105 -14.07 3.35 -5.90
N ARG A 106 -14.85 3.26 -4.82
CA ARG A 106 -16.15 3.93 -4.74
C ARG A 106 -16.00 5.45 -4.86
N LYS A 107 -17.03 6.11 -5.41
CA LYS A 107 -17.06 7.55 -5.63
C LYS A 107 -16.67 8.35 -4.38
N SER A 108 -15.57 9.05 -4.49
CA SER A 108 -15.00 9.92 -3.45
C SER A 108 -13.82 10.69 -4.04
N VAL A 109 -13.28 11.66 -3.31
CA VAL A 109 -12.05 12.36 -3.67
C VAL A 109 -10.86 11.42 -3.92
N ARG A 110 -10.89 10.21 -3.35
CA ARG A 110 -9.83 9.21 -3.54
C ARG A 110 -9.70 8.71 -4.98
N GLN A 111 -10.76 8.83 -5.80
CA GLN A 111 -10.65 8.54 -7.24
C GLN A 111 -9.69 9.51 -7.93
N GLU A 112 -9.72 10.79 -7.55
CA GLU A 112 -8.79 11.79 -8.10
C GLU A 112 -7.37 11.56 -7.62
N TYR A 113 -7.17 11.19 -6.35
CA TYR A 113 -5.84 10.80 -5.86
C TYR A 113 -5.30 9.56 -6.58
N ALA A 114 -6.14 8.56 -6.86
CA ALA A 114 -5.73 7.40 -7.65
C ALA A 114 -5.24 7.79 -9.06
N LYS A 115 -5.95 8.69 -9.75
CA LYS A 115 -5.53 9.22 -11.04
C LYS A 115 -4.21 9.99 -10.96
N GLN A 116 -4.04 10.84 -9.93
CA GLN A 116 -2.81 11.60 -9.69
C GLN A 116 -1.62 10.69 -9.39
N SER A 117 -1.85 9.55 -8.72
CA SER A 117 -0.85 8.51 -8.46
C SER A 117 -0.53 7.67 -9.69
N GLY A 118 -1.27 7.84 -10.80
CA GLY A 118 -0.96 7.18 -12.07
C GLY A 118 -1.90 6.03 -12.47
N ALA A 119 -3.10 5.92 -11.86
CA ALA A 119 -4.12 4.98 -12.33
C ALA A 119 -4.55 5.31 -13.77
N ASP A 120 -4.51 4.32 -14.65
CA ASP A 120 -4.96 4.47 -16.04
C ASP A 120 -6.50 4.45 -16.14
N THR A 121 -7.15 3.69 -15.24
CA THR A 121 -8.61 3.59 -15.16
C THR A 121 -9.03 3.49 -13.70
N VAL A 122 -10.12 4.18 -13.34
CA VAL A 122 -10.75 4.06 -12.00
C VAL A 122 -12.19 3.64 -12.18
N LEU A 123 -12.57 2.51 -11.61
CA LEU A 123 -13.90 1.91 -11.69
C LEU A 123 -14.62 2.03 -10.35
N ASP A 124 -15.87 2.48 -10.36
CA ASP A 124 -16.74 2.47 -9.18
C ASP A 124 -17.60 1.20 -9.19
N PRO A 125 -17.47 0.32 -8.18
CA PRO A 125 -18.23 -0.92 -8.11
C PRO A 125 -19.74 -0.70 -7.90
N ASN A 126 -20.19 0.52 -7.61
CA ASN A 126 -21.60 0.87 -7.54
C ASN A 126 -22.18 1.35 -8.88
N GLU A 127 -21.32 1.71 -9.84
CA GLU A 127 -21.75 2.26 -11.14
C GLU A 127 -21.60 1.25 -12.28
N VAL A 128 -20.66 0.28 -12.14
CA VAL A 128 -20.37 -0.70 -13.21
C VAL A 128 -20.16 -2.12 -12.67
N ASP A 129 -20.37 -3.11 -13.53
CA ASP A 129 -19.85 -4.45 -13.31
C ASP A 129 -18.32 -4.45 -13.53
N VAL A 130 -17.59 -4.36 -12.43
CA VAL A 130 -16.13 -4.21 -12.46
C VAL A 130 -15.45 -5.40 -13.13
N VAL A 131 -15.93 -6.64 -12.90
CA VAL A 131 -15.35 -7.85 -13.52
C VAL A 131 -15.52 -7.80 -15.03
N ALA A 132 -16.70 -7.43 -15.51
CA ALA A 132 -16.98 -7.31 -16.94
C ALA A 132 -16.15 -6.17 -17.58
N GLU A 133 -16.05 -5.01 -16.92
CA GLU A 133 -15.24 -3.89 -17.43
C GLU A 133 -13.74 -4.21 -17.45
N ILE A 134 -13.19 -4.88 -16.41
CA ILE A 134 -11.79 -5.29 -16.42
C ILE A 134 -11.52 -6.30 -17.55
N LYS A 135 -12.40 -7.27 -17.75
CA LYS A 135 -12.27 -8.19 -18.89
C LYS A 135 -12.27 -7.45 -20.24
N LYS A 136 -13.17 -6.48 -20.40
CA LYS A 136 -13.21 -5.66 -21.61
C LYS A 136 -11.92 -4.87 -21.83
N LEU A 137 -11.38 -4.24 -20.77
CA LEU A 137 -10.12 -3.49 -20.81
C LEU A 137 -8.90 -4.38 -21.10
N THR A 138 -8.98 -5.68 -20.81
CA THR A 138 -7.92 -6.67 -20.99
C THR A 138 -8.17 -7.65 -22.12
N GLY A 139 -9.02 -7.30 -23.09
CA GLY A 139 -9.31 -8.15 -24.26
C GLY A 139 -9.99 -9.48 -23.93
N GLY A 140 -10.74 -9.56 -22.84
CA GLY A 140 -11.47 -10.75 -22.38
C GLY A 140 -10.68 -11.64 -21.40
N VAL A 141 -9.39 -11.37 -21.20
CA VAL A 141 -8.48 -12.26 -20.46
C VAL A 141 -8.55 -12.04 -18.94
N GLY A 142 -8.59 -10.80 -18.49
CA GLY A 142 -8.42 -10.40 -17.10
C GLY A 142 -7.01 -9.85 -16.82
N ALA A 143 -6.79 -9.26 -15.65
CA ALA A 143 -5.50 -8.70 -15.26
C ALA A 143 -4.50 -9.79 -14.82
N ASP A 144 -3.21 -9.52 -14.93
CA ASP A 144 -2.15 -10.45 -14.52
C ASP A 144 -2.08 -10.58 -13.00
N ILE A 145 -2.21 -9.46 -12.31
CA ILE A 145 -2.05 -9.37 -10.86
C ILE A 145 -3.08 -8.41 -10.25
N ALA A 146 -3.52 -8.68 -9.04
CA ALA A 146 -4.38 -7.80 -8.26
C ALA A 146 -3.84 -7.61 -6.84
N PHE A 147 -4.04 -6.42 -6.28
CA PHE A 147 -3.67 -6.06 -4.91
C PHE A 147 -4.94 -5.70 -4.13
N GLU A 148 -5.23 -6.47 -3.10
CA GLU A 148 -6.33 -6.21 -2.17
C GLU A 148 -5.80 -5.38 -0.99
N THR A 149 -6.28 -4.14 -0.86
CA THR A 149 -5.79 -3.16 0.12
C THR A 149 -6.89 -2.61 1.03
N THR A 150 -8.08 -3.24 1.04
CA THR A 150 -9.26 -2.73 1.74
C THR A 150 -9.68 -3.53 2.98
N GLY A 151 -9.32 -4.82 3.06
CA GLY A 151 -9.84 -5.75 4.05
C GLY A 151 -11.34 -6.03 3.88
N SER A 152 -11.86 -5.97 2.64
CA SER A 152 -13.27 -6.16 2.33
C SER A 152 -13.48 -7.43 1.51
N GLU A 153 -14.38 -8.30 1.98
CA GLU A 153 -14.75 -9.54 1.27
C GLU A 153 -15.23 -9.25 -0.15
N GLN A 154 -16.02 -8.20 -0.35
CA GLN A 154 -16.46 -7.78 -1.67
C GLN A 154 -15.29 -7.45 -2.59
N CYS A 155 -14.31 -6.67 -2.10
CA CYS A 155 -13.13 -6.30 -2.89
C CYS A 155 -12.23 -7.50 -3.17
N PHE A 156 -12.09 -8.41 -2.21
CA PHE A 156 -11.35 -9.67 -2.40
C PHE A 156 -11.92 -10.50 -3.55
N HIS A 157 -13.22 -10.79 -3.51
CA HIS A 157 -13.87 -11.57 -4.57
C HIS A 157 -13.85 -10.87 -5.92
N LEU A 158 -14.04 -9.55 -5.92
CA LEU A 158 -13.99 -8.76 -7.13
C LEU A 158 -12.59 -8.83 -7.77
N ALA A 159 -11.52 -8.64 -6.97
CA ALA A 159 -10.16 -8.74 -7.44
C ALA A 159 -9.82 -10.16 -7.93
N LEU A 160 -10.20 -11.22 -7.16
CA LEU A 160 -9.95 -12.61 -7.52
C LEU A 160 -10.66 -13.03 -8.81
N ASN A 161 -11.88 -12.52 -9.05
CA ASN A 161 -12.65 -12.83 -10.26
C ASN A 161 -12.19 -12.03 -11.48
N SER A 162 -11.44 -10.96 -11.28
CA SER A 162 -10.95 -10.07 -12.33
C SER A 162 -9.56 -10.41 -12.83
N ILE A 163 -8.79 -11.25 -12.13
CA ILE A 163 -7.51 -11.75 -12.63
C ILE A 163 -7.70 -12.90 -13.62
N ARG A 164 -6.75 -13.00 -14.57
CA ARG A 164 -6.71 -14.06 -15.56
C ARG A 164 -6.47 -15.45 -14.96
N PHE A 165 -6.54 -16.49 -15.76
CA PHE A 165 -6.02 -17.81 -15.39
C PHE A 165 -4.52 -17.71 -15.10
N SER A 166 -4.05 -18.43 -14.10
CA SER A 166 -2.70 -18.35 -13.55
C SER A 166 -2.30 -16.93 -13.09
N GLY A 167 -3.28 -16.06 -12.80
CA GLY A 167 -3.04 -14.73 -12.22
C GLY A 167 -2.88 -14.78 -10.70
N THR A 168 -2.34 -13.71 -10.15
CA THR A 168 -2.04 -13.60 -8.71
C THR A 168 -2.90 -12.54 -8.03
N LEU A 169 -3.53 -12.87 -6.92
CA LEU A 169 -4.12 -11.93 -5.96
C LEU A 169 -3.19 -11.80 -4.75
N VAL A 170 -2.69 -10.59 -4.51
CA VAL A 170 -1.90 -10.25 -3.32
C VAL A 170 -2.82 -9.60 -2.28
N VAL A 171 -2.91 -10.19 -1.10
CA VAL A 171 -3.64 -9.66 0.04
C VAL A 171 -2.66 -8.88 0.91
N THR A 172 -2.77 -7.56 0.89
CA THR A 172 -1.88 -6.64 1.62
C THR A 172 -2.57 -6.04 2.86
N SER A 173 -3.89 -6.06 2.89
CA SER A 173 -4.68 -5.53 4.00
C SER A 173 -4.67 -6.44 5.23
N ILE A 174 -4.81 -5.84 6.42
CA ILE A 174 -5.09 -6.56 7.67
C ILE A 174 -6.61 -6.74 7.79
N TRP A 175 -7.03 -7.96 8.08
CA TRP A 175 -8.44 -8.33 8.11
C TRP A 175 -8.99 -8.43 9.53
N GLU A 176 -10.13 -7.82 9.77
CA GLU A 176 -10.89 -7.94 11.02
C GLU A 176 -11.95 -9.05 10.96
N LYS A 177 -12.31 -9.49 9.76
CA LYS A 177 -13.36 -10.50 9.50
C LYS A 177 -12.81 -11.61 8.61
N GLN A 178 -13.41 -12.78 8.72
CA GLN A 178 -13.12 -13.89 7.82
C GLN A 178 -13.74 -13.63 6.44
N VAL A 179 -13.12 -14.19 5.41
CA VAL A 179 -13.65 -14.22 4.04
C VAL A 179 -14.03 -15.65 3.67
N THR A 180 -15.16 -15.82 3.01
CA THR A 180 -15.58 -17.11 2.46
C THR A 180 -14.95 -17.28 1.08
N LEU A 181 -14.30 -18.41 0.83
CA LEU A 181 -13.67 -18.72 -0.46
C LEU A 181 -14.16 -20.07 -0.97
N ASP A 182 -14.68 -20.10 -2.21
CA ASP A 182 -14.87 -21.37 -2.94
C ASP A 182 -13.51 -21.80 -3.54
N PRO A 183 -12.95 -22.94 -3.08
CA PRO A 183 -11.66 -23.43 -3.59
C PRO A 183 -11.65 -23.70 -5.10
N ASN A 184 -12.80 -24.01 -5.69
CA ASN A 184 -12.90 -24.23 -7.13
C ASN A 184 -12.55 -22.98 -7.95
N THR A 185 -12.75 -21.78 -7.39
CA THR A 185 -12.30 -20.53 -8.03
C THR A 185 -10.78 -20.51 -8.25
N LEU A 186 -10.02 -21.12 -7.36
CA LEU A 186 -8.57 -21.24 -7.48
C LEU A 186 -8.21 -22.40 -8.43
N VAL A 187 -8.77 -23.59 -8.17
CA VAL A 187 -8.43 -24.83 -8.89
C VAL A 187 -8.70 -24.71 -10.38
N MET A 188 -9.90 -24.25 -10.76
CA MET A 188 -10.31 -24.15 -12.17
C MET A 188 -9.58 -23.07 -12.95
N GLY A 189 -8.96 -22.13 -12.27
CA GLY A 189 -8.18 -21.04 -12.92
C GLY A 189 -6.69 -21.13 -12.68
N GLU A 190 -6.20 -22.11 -11.91
CA GLU A 190 -4.81 -22.19 -11.43
C GLU A 190 -4.35 -20.84 -10.82
N LYS A 191 -5.25 -20.18 -10.10
CA LYS A 191 -5.00 -18.84 -9.53
C LYS A 191 -4.21 -18.92 -8.25
N TYR A 192 -3.39 -17.92 -8.01
CA TYR A 192 -2.59 -17.77 -6.79
C TYR A 192 -3.22 -16.71 -5.87
N VAL A 193 -3.29 -17.01 -4.58
CA VAL A 193 -3.61 -16.05 -3.53
C VAL A 193 -2.45 -16.04 -2.54
N VAL A 194 -1.80 -14.90 -2.41
CA VAL A 194 -0.63 -14.74 -1.54
C VAL A 194 -0.85 -13.60 -0.55
N GLY A 195 -0.35 -13.75 0.68
CA GLY A 195 -0.38 -12.70 1.70
C GLY A 195 0.94 -11.94 1.72
N SER A 196 0.87 -10.62 1.91
CA SER A 196 2.03 -9.76 2.11
C SER A 196 1.93 -9.05 3.44
N ILE A 197 2.97 -9.08 4.24
CA ILE A 197 3.03 -8.41 5.55
C ILE A 197 4.26 -7.52 5.68
N CYS A 198 4.03 -6.25 6.00
CA CYS A 198 5.08 -5.26 6.25
C CYS A 198 6.06 -5.12 5.07
N TYR A 199 7.35 -5.23 5.35
CA TYR A 199 8.45 -5.07 4.42
C TYR A 199 9.68 -5.82 4.94
N CYS A 200 10.60 -6.17 4.03
CA CYS A 200 11.81 -6.89 4.37
C CYS A 200 12.97 -6.46 3.46
N ASN A 201 13.85 -5.60 3.96
CA ASN A 201 14.97 -4.99 3.23
C ASN A 201 14.59 -4.01 2.10
N ASP A 202 13.34 -3.55 2.05
CA ASP A 202 12.82 -2.71 0.95
C ASP A 202 13.17 -1.22 1.12
N PHE A 203 13.43 -0.75 2.35
CA PHE A 203 13.72 0.67 2.63
C PHE A 203 14.79 1.29 1.75
N PRO A 204 15.96 0.66 1.55
CA PRO A 204 17.01 1.26 0.70
C PRO A 204 16.53 1.54 -0.73
N LYS A 205 15.76 0.59 -1.31
CA LYS A 205 15.24 0.73 -2.67
C LYS A 205 14.17 1.80 -2.76
N VAL A 206 13.25 1.84 -1.81
CA VAL A 206 12.19 2.85 -1.75
C VAL A 206 12.75 4.24 -1.50
N ILE A 207 13.78 4.39 -0.64
CA ILE A 207 14.49 5.67 -0.43
C ILE A 207 15.10 6.15 -1.74
N GLU A 208 15.77 5.27 -2.49
CA GLU A 208 16.34 5.58 -3.81
C GLU A 208 15.24 6.08 -4.76
N MET A 209 14.14 5.33 -4.90
CA MET A 209 13.05 5.65 -5.83
C MET A 209 12.29 6.94 -5.48
N LEU A 210 12.20 7.28 -4.19
CA LEU A 210 11.64 8.57 -3.75
C LEU A 210 12.62 9.73 -3.98
N ALA A 211 13.92 9.49 -3.82
CA ALA A 211 14.95 10.50 -3.98
C ALA A 211 15.22 10.85 -5.45
N ASP A 212 15.17 9.88 -6.35
CA ASP A 212 15.35 10.08 -7.81
C ASP A 212 14.05 10.50 -8.52
N GLY A 213 12.89 10.45 -7.82
CA GLY A 213 11.60 10.84 -8.33
C GLY A 213 10.88 9.75 -9.15
N SER A 214 11.40 8.53 -9.22
CA SER A 214 10.72 7.38 -9.84
C SER A 214 9.39 7.10 -9.17
N ILE A 215 9.30 7.29 -7.84
CA ILE A 215 8.05 7.39 -7.09
C ILE A 215 7.82 8.88 -6.78
N PRO A 216 6.84 9.51 -7.42
CA PRO A 216 6.62 10.96 -7.26
C PRO A 216 6.02 11.35 -5.91
N ALA A 217 5.32 10.43 -5.22
CA ALA A 217 4.62 10.63 -3.95
C ALA A 217 3.62 11.82 -4.01
N LYS A 218 2.83 11.89 -5.08
CA LYS A 218 1.87 12.97 -5.34
C LYS A 218 0.50 12.71 -4.75
N GLY A 219 -0.15 13.78 -4.23
CA GLY A 219 -1.53 13.70 -3.74
C GLY A 219 -1.74 12.85 -2.48
N TYR A 220 -0.68 12.43 -1.84
CA TYR A 220 -0.67 11.48 -0.74
C TYR A 220 -0.86 12.16 0.60
N ILE A 221 -0.13 13.28 0.79
CA ILE A 221 -0.18 14.08 2.01
C ILE A 221 -1.32 15.07 1.87
N THR A 222 -2.37 14.89 2.64
CA THR A 222 -3.58 15.72 2.58
C THR A 222 -3.60 16.80 3.64
N LYS A 223 -2.81 16.65 4.69
CA LYS A 223 -2.70 17.63 5.77
C LYS A 223 -1.34 17.54 6.47
N LYS A 224 -0.86 18.68 6.97
CA LYS A 224 0.28 18.75 7.89
C LYS A 224 -0.22 19.33 9.21
N VAL A 225 0.27 18.80 10.32
CA VAL A 225 -0.19 19.16 11.65
C VAL A 225 1.01 19.33 12.59
N TYR A 226 0.98 20.36 13.42
CA TYR A 226 1.94 20.50 14.50
C TYR A 226 1.66 19.48 15.61
N ILE A 227 2.69 18.95 16.24
CA ILE A 227 2.56 17.84 17.19
C ILE A 227 1.62 18.15 18.35
N ASP A 228 1.60 19.38 18.87
CA ASP A 228 0.72 19.77 19.97
C ASP A 228 -0.77 19.78 19.57
N ASP A 229 -1.06 19.88 18.27
CA ASP A 229 -2.42 19.92 17.72
C ASP A 229 -2.89 18.53 17.21
N ILE A 230 -2.10 17.47 17.41
CA ILE A 230 -2.32 16.15 16.82
C ILE A 230 -3.68 15.55 17.16
N GLU A 231 -4.16 15.74 18.40
CA GLU A 231 -5.45 15.18 18.82
C GLU A 231 -6.59 15.77 18.01
N LYS A 232 -6.63 17.10 17.91
CA LYS A 232 -7.72 17.83 17.26
C LYS A 232 -7.58 17.80 15.74
N GLU A 233 -6.42 18.20 15.23
CA GLU A 233 -6.19 18.42 13.80
C GLU A 233 -5.72 17.18 13.06
N GLY A 234 -5.13 16.21 13.76
CA GLY A 234 -4.70 14.92 13.22
C GLY A 234 -5.79 13.85 13.39
N PHE A 235 -5.94 13.32 14.60
CA PHE A 235 -6.92 12.25 14.86
C PHE A 235 -8.36 12.71 14.66
N GLY A 236 -8.69 13.95 15.05
CA GLY A 236 -10.00 14.53 14.81
C GLY A 236 -10.37 14.58 13.33
N ALA A 237 -9.43 14.94 12.44
CA ALA A 237 -9.67 14.96 11.01
C ALA A 237 -9.84 13.54 10.41
N LEU A 238 -9.10 12.54 10.93
CA LEU A 238 -9.17 11.14 10.45
C LEU A 238 -10.44 10.41 10.93
N THR A 239 -11.02 10.81 12.05
CA THR A 239 -12.19 10.14 12.66
C THR A 239 -13.49 10.93 12.49
N GLY A 240 -13.37 12.24 12.28
CA GLY A 240 -14.49 13.19 12.17
C GLY A 240 -15.09 13.32 10.77
N PRO A 241 -15.81 14.42 10.53
CA PRO A 241 -16.47 14.68 9.23
C PRO A 241 -15.51 14.73 8.04
N GLU A 242 -14.25 15.16 8.25
CA GLU A 242 -13.22 15.31 7.23
C GLU A 242 -12.60 13.99 6.78
N LYS A 243 -12.86 12.87 7.48
CA LYS A 243 -12.21 11.56 7.22
C LYS A 243 -12.26 11.10 5.76
N LYS A 244 -13.29 11.52 5.02
CA LYS A 244 -13.46 11.12 3.61
C LYS A 244 -12.52 11.86 2.67
N SER A 245 -12.02 13.04 3.06
CA SER A 245 -11.08 13.85 2.28
C SER A 245 -9.62 13.59 2.67
N GLN A 246 -9.38 12.94 3.81
CA GLN A 246 -8.03 12.67 4.28
C GLN A 246 -7.50 11.33 3.76
N VAL A 247 -6.21 11.32 3.41
CA VAL A 247 -5.46 10.12 3.05
C VAL A 247 -4.32 9.91 4.02
N LYS A 248 -3.35 10.81 4.06
CA LYS A 248 -2.20 10.77 4.96
C LYS A 248 -1.99 12.15 5.60
N ILE A 249 -1.98 12.18 6.92
CA ILE A 249 -1.65 13.40 7.68
C ILE A 249 -0.22 13.23 8.19
N ILE A 250 0.62 14.23 7.92
CA ILE A 250 1.98 14.31 8.46
C ILE A 250 1.98 15.20 9.69
N VAL A 251 2.68 14.74 10.71
CA VAL A 251 2.88 15.47 11.95
C VAL A 251 4.31 15.97 12.02
N THR A 252 4.51 17.23 12.36
CA THR A 252 5.84 17.83 12.51
C THR A 252 6.02 18.44 13.90
N PRO A 253 7.19 18.31 14.54
CA PRO A 253 7.53 19.06 15.75
C PRO A 253 8.02 20.48 15.46
N ASP A 254 8.25 20.84 14.19
CA ASP A 254 8.72 22.17 13.78
C ASP A 254 7.61 22.93 13.06
N LYS A 255 7.19 24.07 13.65
CA LYS A 255 6.15 24.95 13.08
C LYS A 255 6.55 25.58 11.74
N ASN A 256 7.83 25.69 11.46
CA ASN A 256 8.31 26.23 10.17
C ASN A 256 8.13 25.28 8.99
N LEU A 257 7.75 24.02 9.26
CA LEU A 257 7.49 22.98 8.25
C LEU A 257 5.98 22.76 7.96
N LEU A 258 5.11 23.58 8.52
CA LEU A 258 3.66 23.53 8.29
C LEU A 258 3.28 24.08 6.90
#